data_ed9db75307f2e86a97de34aa9d72f4c9
#
_entry.id   ed9db75307f2e86a97de34aa9d72f4c9
#
_cell.length_a   1.000
_cell.length_b   1.000
_cell.length_c   1.000
_cell.angle_alpha   90.00
_cell.angle_beta   90.00
_cell.angle_gamma   90.00
#
_symmetry.space_group_name_H-M   'P 1'
#
loop_
_entity.id
_entity.type
_entity.pdbx_description
1 polymer ?
#
loop_
_entity_poly.entity_id
_entity_poly.type
_entity_poly.pdbx_seq_one_letter_code
_entity_poly.pdbx_strand_id
1 'polypeptide(L)'
;MYVVIGASGNTGHVVATKLLNDNKKVRVIGRNSAHLQPLTSKGTEPFVADVTDASALAKAFHGADAAYVMIPPNITSPDPLGHSNRVSDAIAAALQKAGIRNVVALSSNGAELSSGTGPIVGLHNLEQKLNQISSANVLFLRAGYFMENTLGQANAIRQMGSVASPVRPDLKLPMIATSDIGTAAADALLHPATQGKQTRELLGQRDISYNDVVTIIGKAIGKPELKYVQVPGDQFRGILVQMGMSGTMAKLLVEMTDAMNAGKIHALEHRAAQNTTPTDYETFVAEVFVPAYRQQAAA
;
A
#
# COMPACT_ATOMS: atom_id res chain seq x y z
N MET A 1 -6.96 14.52 18.07
CA MET A 1 -7.40 13.16 17.64
C MET A 1 -6.97 12.92 16.21
N TYR A 2 -6.28 11.80 15.96
CA TYR A 2 -5.92 11.36 14.62
C TYR A 2 -6.78 10.18 14.21
N VAL A 3 -7.20 10.09 12.97
CA VAL A 3 -8.00 8.96 12.46
C VAL A 3 -7.23 8.22 11.39
N VAL A 4 -7.21 6.88 11.48
CA VAL A 4 -6.43 6.01 10.58
C VAL A 4 -7.36 4.98 9.95
N ILE A 5 -7.55 5.06 8.61
CA ILE A 5 -8.18 4.00 7.81
C ILE A 5 -7.16 2.91 7.50
N GLY A 6 -7.61 1.65 7.48
CA GLY A 6 -6.74 0.51 7.15
C GLY A 6 -5.74 0.15 8.25
N ALA A 7 -6.06 0.48 9.50
CA ALA A 7 -5.17 0.29 10.65
C ALA A 7 -4.82 -1.18 10.96
N SER A 8 -5.59 -2.14 10.48
CA SER A 8 -5.25 -3.57 10.56
C SER A 8 -4.31 -4.06 9.45
N GLY A 9 -4.00 -3.20 8.47
CA GLY A 9 -3.06 -3.49 7.38
C GLY A 9 -1.65 -2.96 7.68
N ASN A 10 -0.70 -3.25 6.77
CA ASN A 10 0.72 -2.97 6.96
C ASN A 10 1.00 -1.49 7.24
N THR A 11 0.62 -0.58 6.34
CA THR A 11 0.93 0.85 6.48
C THR A 11 0.15 1.50 7.61
N GLY A 12 -1.18 1.27 7.69
CA GLY A 12 -2.04 1.87 8.71
C GLY A 12 -1.68 1.44 10.14
N HIS A 13 -1.21 0.19 10.32
CA HIS A 13 -0.73 -0.28 11.62
C HIS A 13 0.49 0.53 12.10
N VAL A 14 1.43 0.79 11.20
CA VAL A 14 2.62 1.59 11.49
C VAL A 14 2.23 3.03 11.80
N VAL A 15 1.36 3.64 10.99
CA VAL A 15 0.84 5.00 11.24
C VAL A 15 0.23 5.10 12.64
N ALA A 16 -0.69 4.20 12.98
CA ALA A 16 -1.37 4.21 14.29
C ALA A 16 -0.38 4.02 15.45
N THR A 17 0.57 3.09 15.31
CA THR A 17 1.58 2.81 16.34
C THR A 17 2.51 4.00 16.56
N LYS A 18 2.99 4.66 15.49
CA LYS A 18 3.84 5.83 15.63
C LYS A 18 3.13 7.00 16.28
N LEU A 19 1.88 7.26 15.88
CA LEU A 19 1.07 8.31 16.50
C LEU A 19 0.84 8.05 18.01
N LEU A 20 0.60 6.78 18.40
CA LEU A 20 0.50 6.42 19.82
C LEU A 20 1.80 6.65 20.58
N ASN A 21 2.93 6.27 20.00
CA ASN A 21 4.26 6.45 20.61
C ASN A 21 4.58 7.94 20.85
N ASP A 22 4.02 8.83 20.02
CA ASP A 22 4.07 10.28 20.17
C ASP A 22 2.94 10.82 21.07
N ASN A 23 2.34 9.97 21.91
CA ASN A 23 1.29 10.31 22.86
C ASN A 23 0.06 10.99 22.22
N LYS A 24 -0.25 10.67 20.96
CA LYS A 24 -1.43 11.20 20.29
C LYS A 24 -2.65 10.30 20.56
N LYS A 25 -3.82 10.92 20.64
CA LYS A 25 -5.08 10.18 20.64
C LYS A 25 -5.36 9.70 19.22
N VAL A 26 -5.54 8.38 19.04
CA VAL A 26 -5.69 7.73 17.73
C VAL A 26 -6.98 6.93 17.70
N ARG A 27 -7.83 7.19 16.71
CA ARG A 27 -8.97 6.36 16.35
C ARG A 27 -8.63 5.52 15.13
N VAL A 28 -8.87 4.22 15.20
CA VAL A 28 -8.57 3.25 14.14
C VAL A 28 -9.84 2.69 13.54
N ILE A 29 -9.94 2.74 12.22
CA ILE A 29 -11.12 2.26 11.49
C ILE A 29 -10.82 0.91 10.84
N GLY A 30 -11.73 -0.05 11.03
CA GLY A 30 -11.69 -1.35 10.39
C GLY A 30 -13.06 -2.02 10.38
N ARG A 31 -13.24 -3.03 9.53
CA ARG A 31 -14.50 -3.77 9.38
C ARG A 31 -14.75 -4.80 10.51
N ASN A 32 -13.69 -5.23 11.18
CA ASN A 32 -13.75 -6.26 12.21
C ASN A 32 -12.97 -5.80 13.45
N SER A 33 -13.65 -5.74 14.59
CA SER A 33 -13.07 -5.33 15.88
C SER A 33 -11.91 -6.22 16.32
N ALA A 34 -11.98 -7.54 16.04
CA ALA A 34 -10.91 -8.47 16.39
C ALA A 34 -9.58 -8.11 15.70
N HIS A 35 -9.61 -7.62 14.45
CA HIS A 35 -8.42 -7.19 13.74
C HIS A 35 -7.85 -5.85 14.26
N LEU A 36 -8.63 -5.08 15.02
CA LEU A 36 -8.19 -3.84 15.65
C LEU A 36 -7.62 -4.07 17.06
N GLN A 37 -7.87 -5.25 17.66
CA GLN A 37 -7.48 -5.59 19.03
C GLN A 37 -5.99 -5.33 19.33
N PRO A 38 -5.02 -5.65 18.44
CA PRO A 38 -3.60 -5.39 18.70
C PRO A 38 -3.27 -3.90 18.90
N LEU A 39 -4.04 -3.00 18.28
CA LEU A 39 -3.90 -1.55 18.45
C LEU A 39 -4.75 -1.04 19.62
N THR A 40 -5.94 -1.60 19.81
CA THR A 40 -6.83 -1.22 20.93
C THR A 40 -6.19 -1.53 22.28
N SER A 41 -5.52 -2.65 22.42
CA SER A 41 -4.78 -3.00 23.63
C SER A 41 -3.61 -2.05 23.92
N LYS A 42 -3.15 -1.27 22.94
CA LYS A 42 -2.14 -0.23 23.07
C LYS A 42 -2.72 1.18 23.31
N GLY A 43 -4.06 1.31 23.39
CA GLY A 43 -4.72 2.57 23.71
C GLY A 43 -5.36 3.31 22.54
N THR A 44 -5.52 2.71 21.35
CA THR A 44 -6.33 3.32 20.29
C THR A 44 -7.83 3.16 20.57
N GLU A 45 -8.63 4.10 20.04
CA GLU A 45 -10.08 4.03 20.01
C GLU A 45 -10.54 3.25 18.76
N PRO A 46 -11.13 2.05 18.88
CA PRO A 46 -11.61 1.32 17.73
C PRO A 46 -12.94 1.90 17.23
N PHE A 47 -13.07 1.99 15.89
CA PHE A 47 -14.32 2.35 15.24
C PHE A 47 -14.62 1.32 14.14
N VAL A 48 -15.67 0.52 14.34
CA VAL A 48 -16.06 -0.49 13.34
C VAL A 48 -16.95 0.15 12.29
N ALA A 49 -16.47 0.17 11.05
CA ALA A 49 -17.21 0.71 9.91
C ALA A 49 -16.80 0.04 8.60
N ASP A 50 -17.74 -0.01 7.66
CA ASP A 50 -17.41 -0.24 6.25
C ASP A 50 -16.92 1.08 5.64
N VAL A 51 -15.78 1.01 4.94
CA VAL A 51 -15.17 2.19 4.32
C VAL A 51 -15.94 2.74 3.12
N THR A 52 -17.00 2.04 2.68
CA THR A 52 -17.95 2.52 1.67
C THR A 52 -19.13 3.29 2.27
N ASP A 53 -19.27 3.29 3.61
CA ASP A 53 -20.34 4.03 4.33
C ASP A 53 -19.84 5.43 4.71
N ALA A 54 -20.18 6.42 3.89
CA ALA A 54 -19.83 7.82 4.11
C ALA A 54 -20.38 8.37 5.46
N SER A 55 -21.55 7.89 5.91
CA SER A 55 -22.15 8.36 7.17
C SER A 55 -21.39 7.82 8.39
N ALA A 56 -21.02 6.54 8.36
CA ALA A 56 -20.20 5.92 9.40
C ALA A 56 -18.80 6.56 9.43
N LEU A 57 -18.17 6.78 8.27
CA LEU A 57 -16.88 7.45 8.20
C LEU A 57 -16.94 8.91 8.70
N ALA A 58 -18.02 9.66 8.40
CA ALA A 58 -18.17 11.02 8.92
C ALA A 58 -18.27 11.05 10.45
N LYS A 59 -18.94 10.06 11.05
CA LYS A 59 -18.94 9.89 12.52
C LYS A 59 -17.54 9.53 13.04
N ALA A 60 -16.83 8.66 12.34
CA ALA A 60 -15.48 8.26 12.72
C ALA A 60 -14.48 9.45 12.64
N PHE A 61 -14.64 10.36 11.69
CA PHE A 61 -13.79 11.54 11.54
C PHE A 61 -14.20 12.70 12.45
N HIS A 62 -15.38 12.65 13.05
CA HIS A 62 -15.85 13.75 13.88
C HIS A 62 -14.87 14.06 15.03
N GLY A 63 -14.49 15.35 15.16
CA GLY A 63 -13.55 15.83 16.17
C GLY A 63 -12.09 15.45 15.92
N ALA A 64 -11.73 14.98 14.74
CA ALA A 64 -10.34 14.69 14.40
C ALA A 64 -9.62 15.93 13.84
N ASP A 65 -8.34 16.06 14.15
CA ASP A 65 -7.46 17.11 13.66
C ASP A 65 -6.86 16.77 12.29
N ALA A 66 -6.59 15.45 12.07
CA ALA A 66 -6.01 14.94 10.85
C ALA A 66 -6.39 13.48 10.60
N ALA A 67 -6.29 13.05 9.33
CA ALA A 67 -6.62 11.69 8.92
C ALA A 67 -5.59 11.09 7.96
N TYR A 68 -5.27 9.79 8.18
CA TYR A 68 -4.64 8.93 7.19
C TYR A 68 -5.71 8.15 6.46
N VAL A 69 -5.72 8.26 5.14
CA VAL A 69 -6.71 7.59 4.30
C VAL A 69 -6.06 6.75 3.22
N MET A 70 -6.69 5.62 2.90
CA MET A 70 -6.27 4.71 1.85
C MET A 70 -7.46 3.89 1.37
N ILE A 71 -7.35 3.29 0.20
CA ILE A 71 -8.33 2.31 -0.29
C ILE A 71 -7.87 0.92 0.14
N PRO A 72 -8.56 0.25 1.09
CA PRO A 72 -8.24 -1.12 1.45
C PRO A 72 -8.45 -2.06 0.23
N PRO A 73 -7.50 -2.97 -0.06
CA PRO A 73 -7.66 -3.88 -1.18
C PRO A 73 -8.86 -4.82 -0.96
N ASN A 74 -9.65 -5.02 -2.03
CA ASN A 74 -10.70 -6.03 -2.09
C ASN A 74 -10.44 -6.96 -3.29
N ILE A 75 -9.56 -7.94 -3.08
CA ILE A 75 -9.07 -8.82 -4.14
C ILE A 75 -10.13 -9.78 -4.69
N THR A 76 -11.21 -10.00 -3.95
CA THR A 76 -12.33 -10.89 -4.35
C THR A 76 -13.47 -10.13 -5.03
N SER A 77 -13.41 -8.80 -5.09
CA SER A 77 -14.47 -7.99 -5.71
C SER A 77 -14.64 -8.34 -7.20
N PRO A 78 -15.87 -8.59 -7.68
CA PRO A 78 -16.14 -8.72 -9.11
C PRO A 78 -16.00 -7.39 -9.87
N ASP A 79 -16.08 -6.27 -9.17
CA ASP A 79 -15.96 -4.89 -9.67
C ASP A 79 -14.95 -4.10 -8.81
N PRO A 80 -13.61 -4.33 -8.96
CA PRO A 80 -12.60 -3.70 -8.11
C PRO A 80 -12.54 -2.18 -8.26
N LEU A 81 -12.62 -1.65 -9.49
CA LEU A 81 -12.56 -0.20 -9.73
C LEU A 81 -13.82 0.52 -9.23
N GLY A 82 -15.01 -0.07 -9.42
CA GLY A 82 -16.24 0.45 -8.85
C GLY A 82 -16.22 0.41 -7.33
N HIS A 83 -15.66 -0.64 -6.72
CA HIS A 83 -15.44 -0.68 -5.26
C HIS A 83 -14.50 0.45 -4.81
N SER A 84 -13.36 0.64 -5.49
CA SER A 84 -12.43 1.72 -5.20
C SER A 84 -13.08 3.10 -5.31
N ASN A 85 -13.94 3.29 -6.32
CA ASN A 85 -14.69 4.53 -6.49
C ASN A 85 -15.66 4.79 -5.34
N ARG A 86 -16.43 3.76 -4.90
CA ARG A 86 -17.34 3.89 -3.76
C ARG A 86 -16.59 4.25 -2.46
N VAL A 87 -15.44 3.62 -2.22
CA VAL A 87 -14.56 3.95 -1.08
C VAL A 87 -14.08 5.40 -1.17
N SER A 88 -13.63 5.82 -2.34
CA SER A 88 -13.13 7.19 -2.56
C SER A 88 -14.23 8.23 -2.36
N ASP A 89 -15.45 7.96 -2.85
CA ASP A 89 -16.62 8.83 -2.64
C ASP A 89 -16.97 8.96 -1.16
N ALA A 90 -16.99 7.82 -0.44
CA ALA A 90 -17.31 7.80 0.98
C ALA A 90 -16.25 8.56 1.81
N ILE A 91 -14.96 8.37 1.51
CA ILE A 91 -13.86 9.08 2.17
C ILE A 91 -13.98 10.60 1.92
N ALA A 92 -14.13 11.02 0.65
CA ALA A 92 -14.20 12.44 0.31
C ALA A 92 -15.41 13.13 0.98
N ALA A 93 -16.60 12.51 0.90
CA ALA A 93 -17.81 13.03 1.54
C ALA A 93 -17.69 13.12 3.07
N ALA A 94 -17.08 12.09 3.70
CA ALA A 94 -16.88 12.05 5.14
C ALA A 94 -15.87 13.10 5.63
N LEU A 95 -14.74 13.27 4.93
CA LEU A 95 -13.74 14.30 5.25
C LEU A 95 -14.34 15.70 5.15
N GLN A 96 -15.09 15.97 4.08
CA GLN A 96 -15.76 17.26 3.88
C GLN A 96 -16.79 17.52 4.97
N LYS A 97 -17.66 16.53 5.28
CA LYS A 97 -18.70 16.65 6.31
C LYS A 97 -18.11 16.85 7.71
N ALA A 98 -17.00 16.18 8.03
CA ALA A 98 -16.33 16.30 9.32
C ALA A 98 -15.42 17.54 9.42
N GLY A 99 -15.16 18.25 8.33
CA GLY A 99 -14.32 19.44 8.28
C GLY A 99 -12.84 19.16 8.52
N ILE A 100 -12.34 17.97 8.14
CA ILE A 100 -10.94 17.58 8.34
C ILE A 100 -10.04 18.44 7.44
N ARG A 101 -9.07 19.11 8.07
CA ARG A 101 -8.18 20.04 7.35
C ARG A 101 -6.88 19.41 6.87
N ASN A 102 -6.34 18.42 7.59
CA ASN A 102 -5.06 17.80 7.25
C ASN A 102 -5.26 16.32 6.92
N VAL A 103 -4.95 15.95 5.71
CA VAL A 103 -5.12 14.58 5.20
C VAL A 103 -3.81 14.08 4.60
N VAL A 104 -3.41 12.88 4.96
CA VAL A 104 -2.38 12.13 4.27
C VAL A 104 -3.05 10.94 3.59
N ALA A 105 -2.95 10.88 2.27
CA ALA A 105 -3.56 9.84 1.45
C ALA A 105 -2.47 8.94 0.85
N LEU A 106 -2.59 7.62 1.07
CA LEU A 106 -1.75 6.66 0.37
C LEU A 106 -2.19 6.58 -1.09
N SER A 107 -1.23 6.80 -1.97
CA SER A 107 -1.36 6.70 -3.42
C SER A 107 -0.22 5.84 -3.99
N SER A 108 0.02 5.89 -5.28
CA SER A 108 1.03 5.09 -5.97
C SER A 108 1.68 5.87 -7.10
N ASN A 109 2.92 5.54 -7.44
CA ASN A 109 3.48 5.89 -8.74
C ASN A 109 2.53 5.38 -9.84
N GLY A 110 2.32 6.17 -10.88
CA GLY A 110 1.34 5.89 -11.93
C GLY A 110 -0.08 6.41 -11.66
N ALA A 111 -0.36 6.99 -10.47
CA ALA A 111 -1.67 7.58 -10.15
C ALA A 111 -1.94 8.90 -10.89
N GLU A 112 -0.98 9.49 -11.57
CA GLU A 112 -1.19 10.60 -12.51
C GLU A 112 -1.96 10.18 -13.77
N LEU A 113 -1.93 8.88 -14.11
CA LEU A 113 -2.57 8.31 -15.29
C LEU A 113 -4.01 7.89 -14.98
N SER A 114 -4.95 8.33 -15.80
CA SER A 114 -6.38 8.04 -15.64
C SER A 114 -6.81 6.66 -16.13
N SER A 115 -5.92 5.90 -16.80
CA SER A 115 -6.22 4.59 -17.38
C SER A 115 -4.96 3.80 -17.70
N GLY A 116 -5.10 2.47 -17.89
CA GLY A 116 -4.03 1.60 -18.35
C GLY A 116 -2.98 1.26 -17.28
N THR A 117 -3.30 1.49 -16.00
CA THR A 117 -2.43 1.21 -14.84
C THR A 117 -3.07 0.20 -13.87
N GLY A 118 -4.08 -0.54 -14.35
CA GLY A 118 -4.77 -1.54 -13.55
C GLY A 118 -5.45 -0.96 -12.31
N PRO A 119 -5.24 -1.53 -11.11
CA PRO A 119 -5.90 -1.06 -9.90
C PRO A 119 -5.47 0.35 -9.46
N ILE A 120 -4.34 0.88 -9.97
CA ILE A 120 -3.86 2.25 -9.66
C ILE A 120 -4.84 3.32 -10.18
N VAL A 121 -5.65 3.01 -11.19
CA VAL A 121 -6.75 3.88 -11.64
C VAL A 121 -7.69 4.25 -10.48
N GLY A 122 -7.92 3.34 -9.52
CA GLY A 122 -8.69 3.64 -8.31
C GLY A 122 -8.03 4.70 -7.43
N LEU A 123 -6.69 4.73 -7.37
CA LEU A 123 -5.93 5.74 -6.63
C LEU A 123 -5.91 7.09 -7.37
N HIS A 124 -5.80 7.08 -8.71
CA HIS A 124 -6.03 8.27 -9.52
C HIS A 124 -7.37 8.92 -9.15
N ASN A 125 -8.45 8.14 -9.17
CA ASN A 125 -9.79 8.63 -8.85
C ASN A 125 -9.90 9.16 -7.41
N LEU A 126 -9.23 8.53 -6.44
CA LEU A 126 -9.14 9.04 -5.07
C LEU A 126 -8.46 10.42 -5.04
N GLU A 127 -7.31 10.57 -5.71
CA GLU A 127 -6.62 11.87 -5.79
C GLU A 127 -7.51 12.94 -6.40
N GLN A 128 -8.22 12.63 -7.50
CA GLN A 128 -9.14 13.59 -8.14
C GLN A 128 -10.26 14.05 -7.21
N LYS A 129 -10.86 13.12 -6.44
CA LYS A 129 -11.94 13.45 -5.51
C LYS A 129 -11.44 14.28 -4.31
N LEU A 130 -10.28 13.93 -3.76
CA LEU A 130 -9.69 14.69 -2.66
C LEU A 130 -9.21 16.08 -3.09
N ASN A 131 -8.78 16.23 -4.34
CA ASN A 131 -8.43 17.54 -4.92
C ASN A 131 -9.61 18.52 -4.93
N GLN A 132 -10.84 18.03 -5.01
CA GLN A 132 -12.07 18.87 -5.02
C GLN A 132 -12.43 19.42 -3.64
N ILE A 133 -11.85 18.92 -2.55
CA ILE A 133 -12.14 19.42 -1.18
C ILE A 133 -11.28 20.65 -0.92
N SER A 134 -11.78 21.84 -1.27
CA SER A 134 -11.03 23.09 -1.17
C SER A 134 -10.56 23.45 0.23
N SER A 135 -11.29 23.02 1.28
CA SER A 135 -10.99 23.29 2.69
C SER A 135 -9.91 22.39 3.29
N ALA A 136 -9.47 21.33 2.60
CA ALA A 136 -8.49 20.39 3.12
C ALA A 136 -7.11 20.58 2.48
N ASN A 137 -6.08 20.48 3.31
CA ASN A 137 -4.71 20.24 2.88
C ASN A 137 -4.51 18.74 2.71
N VAL A 138 -4.08 18.29 1.54
CA VAL A 138 -3.88 16.87 1.26
C VAL A 138 -2.46 16.62 0.77
N LEU A 139 -1.79 15.71 1.44
CA LEU A 139 -0.53 15.14 0.95
C LEU A 139 -0.82 13.75 0.36
N PHE A 140 -0.62 13.60 -0.94
CA PHE A 140 -0.64 12.31 -1.63
C PHE A 140 0.75 11.68 -1.54
N LEU A 141 0.86 10.54 -0.88
CA LEU A 141 2.09 9.75 -0.84
C LEU A 141 2.03 8.71 -1.95
N ARG A 142 2.66 8.99 -3.08
CA ARG A 142 2.80 8.06 -4.20
C ARG A 142 3.96 7.12 -3.91
N ALA A 143 3.63 5.95 -3.38
CA ALA A 143 4.63 4.94 -3.06
C ALA A 143 5.05 4.15 -4.30
N GLY A 144 6.32 3.74 -4.32
CA GLY A 144 6.86 2.78 -5.28
C GLY A 144 6.33 1.37 -5.03
N TYR A 145 7.00 0.37 -5.61
CA TYR A 145 6.61 -1.04 -5.51
C TYR A 145 6.85 -1.57 -4.09
N PHE A 146 5.81 -2.12 -3.45
CA PHE A 146 5.95 -2.61 -2.07
C PHE A 146 6.84 -3.86 -2.02
N MET A 147 7.82 -3.86 -1.12
CA MET A 147 8.67 -5.03 -0.86
C MET A 147 7.82 -6.23 -0.41
N GLU A 148 6.75 -6.00 0.32
CA GLU A 148 5.79 -6.99 0.81
C GLU A 148 5.10 -7.78 -0.32
N ASN A 149 5.05 -7.26 -1.55
CA ASN A 149 4.55 -7.99 -2.71
C ASN A 149 5.37 -9.27 -2.99
N THR A 150 6.63 -9.29 -2.55
CA THR A 150 7.49 -10.47 -2.68
C THR A 150 7.19 -11.58 -1.68
N LEU A 151 6.42 -11.31 -0.60
CA LEU A 151 6.05 -12.33 0.39
C LEU A 151 5.20 -13.45 -0.24
N GLY A 152 4.41 -13.14 -1.25
CA GLY A 152 3.65 -14.13 -2.01
C GLY A 152 4.54 -15.17 -2.72
N GLN A 153 5.83 -14.90 -2.92
CA GLN A 153 6.78 -15.81 -3.54
C GLN A 153 7.24 -16.95 -2.61
N ALA A 154 7.04 -16.83 -1.31
CA ALA A 154 7.51 -17.84 -0.34
C ALA A 154 6.99 -19.24 -0.66
N ASN A 155 5.72 -19.38 -1.07
CA ASN A 155 5.14 -20.65 -1.48
C ASN A 155 5.73 -21.17 -2.79
N ALA A 156 5.87 -20.30 -3.81
CA ALA A 156 6.46 -20.68 -5.09
C ALA A 156 7.91 -21.17 -4.93
N ILE A 157 8.70 -20.50 -4.08
CA ILE A 157 10.07 -20.92 -3.78
C ILE A 157 10.11 -22.29 -3.12
N ARG A 158 9.17 -22.62 -2.21
CA ARG A 158 9.11 -23.94 -1.56
C ARG A 158 8.70 -25.04 -2.51
N GLN A 159 7.69 -24.79 -3.33
CA GLN A 159 7.09 -25.81 -4.19
C GLN A 159 7.84 -26.00 -5.51
N MET A 160 8.35 -24.92 -6.09
CA MET A 160 8.93 -24.92 -7.44
C MET A 160 10.42 -24.54 -7.46
N GLY A 161 11.01 -24.13 -6.32
CA GLY A 161 12.41 -23.69 -6.27
C GLY A 161 12.70 -22.42 -7.06
N SER A 162 11.69 -21.58 -7.34
CA SER A 162 11.83 -20.38 -8.15
C SER A 162 10.91 -19.26 -7.68
N VAL A 163 11.28 -18.02 -8.02
CA VAL A 163 10.41 -16.83 -7.95
C VAL A 163 9.75 -16.66 -9.31
N ALA A 164 8.45 -16.45 -9.33
CA ALA A 164 7.68 -16.31 -10.56
C ALA A 164 6.85 -15.02 -10.58
N SER A 165 6.98 -14.19 -11.62
CA SER A 165 6.23 -12.95 -11.79
C SER A 165 6.17 -12.57 -13.28
N PRO A 166 5.18 -11.80 -13.75
CA PRO A 166 5.17 -11.29 -15.12
C PRO A 166 6.07 -10.06 -15.32
N VAL A 167 6.63 -9.48 -14.25
CA VAL A 167 7.55 -8.34 -14.34
C VAL A 167 8.84 -8.76 -15.04
N ARG A 168 9.39 -7.91 -15.91
CA ARG A 168 10.69 -8.17 -16.54
C ARG A 168 11.80 -8.32 -15.48
N PRO A 169 12.69 -9.31 -15.61
CA PRO A 169 13.69 -9.61 -14.58
C PRO A 169 14.73 -8.48 -14.38
N ASP A 170 14.98 -7.70 -15.42
CA ASP A 170 15.96 -6.60 -15.47
C ASP A 170 15.37 -5.23 -15.11
N LEU A 171 14.05 -5.12 -15.05
CA LEU A 171 13.35 -3.85 -14.75
C LEU A 171 13.69 -3.37 -13.34
N LYS A 172 14.35 -2.22 -13.25
CA LYS A 172 14.62 -1.56 -11.98
C LYS A 172 13.37 -0.85 -11.47
N LEU A 173 12.95 -1.20 -10.26
CA LEU A 173 11.77 -0.68 -9.59
C LEU A 173 12.18 0.03 -8.30
N PRO A 174 11.60 1.19 -7.98
CA PRO A 174 11.74 1.81 -6.67
C PRO A 174 10.97 0.96 -5.66
N MET A 175 11.64 0.00 -5.01
CA MET A 175 11.00 -0.85 -4.00
C MET A 175 11.07 -0.24 -2.61
N ILE A 176 9.93 -0.23 -1.91
CA ILE A 176 9.76 0.40 -0.60
C ILE A 176 9.09 -0.54 0.41
N ALA A 177 9.58 -0.55 1.64
CA ALA A 177 8.92 -1.24 2.75
C ALA A 177 7.66 -0.48 3.19
N THR A 178 6.57 -1.20 3.47
CA THR A 178 5.33 -0.57 3.98
C THR A 178 5.50 0.09 5.35
N SER A 179 6.47 -0.34 6.14
CA SER A 179 6.89 0.32 7.39
C SER A 179 7.41 1.75 7.16
N ASP A 180 8.19 1.95 6.09
CA ASP A 180 8.70 3.27 5.75
C ASP A 180 7.58 4.20 5.25
N ILE A 181 6.62 3.65 4.49
CA ILE A 181 5.42 4.39 4.06
C ILE A 181 4.62 4.85 5.28
N GLY A 182 4.36 3.93 6.20
CA GLY A 182 3.62 4.25 7.44
C GLY A 182 4.35 5.28 8.30
N THR A 183 5.68 5.20 8.36
CA THR A 183 6.53 6.17 9.04
C THR A 183 6.42 7.55 8.41
N ALA A 184 6.61 7.66 7.09
CA ALA A 184 6.49 8.93 6.37
C ALA A 184 5.09 9.54 6.49
N ALA A 185 4.04 8.70 6.48
CA ALA A 185 2.66 9.16 6.67
C ALA A 185 2.41 9.69 8.08
N ALA A 186 2.90 9.01 9.12
CA ALA A 186 2.77 9.47 10.51
C ALA A 186 3.53 10.78 10.72
N ASP A 187 4.76 10.89 10.22
CA ASP A 187 5.56 12.12 10.32
C ASP A 187 4.87 13.29 9.63
N ALA A 188 4.25 13.07 8.46
CA ALA A 188 3.50 14.10 7.76
C ALA A 188 2.21 14.52 8.49
N LEU A 189 1.57 13.61 9.23
CA LEU A 189 0.42 13.93 10.07
C LEU A 189 0.81 14.73 11.31
N LEU A 190 1.96 14.40 11.92
CA LEU A 190 2.48 15.08 13.13
C LEU A 190 3.00 16.47 12.81
N HIS A 191 3.58 16.66 11.63
CA HIS A 191 4.20 17.90 11.18
C HIS A 191 3.58 18.36 9.85
N PRO A 192 2.32 18.83 9.86
CA PRO A 192 1.60 19.19 8.64
C PRO A 192 2.18 20.47 8.01
N ALA A 193 3.18 20.29 7.16
CA ALA A 193 3.77 21.38 6.38
C ALA A 193 3.04 21.64 5.06
N THR A 194 2.13 20.75 4.67
CA THR A 194 1.37 20.84 3.41
C THR A 194 0.35 21.95 3.46
N GLN A 195 0.39 22.84 2.46
CA GLN A 195 -0.68 23.77 2.19
C GLN A 195 -1.28 23.43 0.83
N GLY A 196 -2.62 23.38 0.77
CA GLY A 196 -3.34 22.96 -0.44
C GLY A 196 -3.19 21.47 -0.74
N LYS A 197 -2.90 21.15 -2.00
CA LYS A 197 -2.73 19.78 -2.48
C LYS A 197 -1.29 19.57 -2.93
N GLN A 198 -0.64 18.58 -2.37
CA GLN A 198 0.74 18.25 -2.70
C GLN A 198 0.90 16.75 -2.91
N THR A 199 1.83 16.40 -3.77
CA THR A 199 2.25 15.02 -4.01
C THR A 199 3.70 14.86 -3.57
N ARG A 200 4.03 13.72 -2.97
CA ARG A 200 5.40 13.28 -2.68
C ARG A 200 5.52 11.83 -3.09
N GLU A 201 6.51 11.54 -3.91
CA GLU A 201 6.88 10.15 -4.18
C GLU A 201 7.68 9.57 -3.02
N LEU A 202 7.52 8.26 -2.78
CA LEU A 202 8.31 7.50 -1.82
C LEU A 202 8.96 6.33 -2.57
N LEU A 203 10.28 6.40 -2.75
CA LEU A 203 10.97 5.56 -3.72
C LEU A 203 11.76 4.39 -3.10
N GLY A 204 11.70 4.22 -1.76
CA GLY A 204 12.54 3.24 -1.08
C GLY A 204 14.02 3.65 -1.07
N GLN A 205 14.88 2.77 -0.60
CA GLN A 205 16.31 3.05 -0.45
C GLN A 205 17.03 3.12 -1.80
N ARG A 206 16.70 2.22 -2.73
CA ARG A 206 17.24 2.15 -4.10
C ARG A 206 16.28 1.43 -5.03
N ASP A 207 16.58 1.54 -6.33
CA ASP A 207 15.87 0.76 -7.34
C ASP A 207 16.54 -0.62 -7.48
N ILE A 208 15.72 -1.68 -7.43
CA ILE A 208 16.16 -3.07 -7.59
C ILE A 208 15.30 -3.81 -8.61
N SER A 209 15.89 -4.83 -9.22
CA SER A 209 15.23 -5.70 -10.20
C SER A 209 14.85 -7.04 -9.56
N TYR A 210 14.06 -7.85 -10.26
CA TYR A 210 13.79 -9.21 -9.81
C TYR A 210 15.03 -10.11 -9.87
N ASN A 211 16.03 -9.81 -10.70
CA ASN A 211 17.35 -10.45 -10.63
C ASN A 211 18.04 -10.16 -9.30
N ASP A 212 17.96 -8.92 -8.80
CA ASP A 212 18.50 -8.57 -7.48
C ASP A 212 17.68 -9.27 -6.37
N VAL A 213 16.33 -9.26 -6.49
CA VAL A 213 15.41 -9.91 -5.54
C VAL A 213 15.76 -11.39 -5.33
N VAL A 214 15.92 -12.17 -6.41
CA VAL A 214 16.23 -13.61 -6.28
C VAL A 214 17.61 -13.84 -5.70
N THR A 215 18.58 -13.01 -6.02
CA THR A 215 19.94 -13.08 -5.47
C THR A 215 19.92 -12.85 -3.95
N ILE A 216 19.24 -11.79 -3.50
CA ILE A 216 19.16 -11.42 -2.09
C ILE A 216 18.37 -12.48 -1.29
N ILE A 217 17.18 -12.87 -1.76
CA ILE A 217 16.36 -13.90 -1.12
C ILE A 217 17.14 -15.24 -1.09
N GLY A 218 17.69 -15.67 -2.23
CA GLY A 218 18.40 -16.93 -2.34
C GLY A 218 19.56 -17.04 -1.33
N LYS A 219 20.35 -15.98 -1.21
CA LYS A 219 21.41 -15.90 -0.19
C LYS A 219 20.86 -16.01 1.23
N ALA A 220 19.78 -15.30 1.55
CA ALA A 220 19.21 -15.25 2.90
C ALA A 220 18.56 -16.58 3.34
N ILE A 221 18.00 -17.37 2.41
CA ILE A 221 17.36 -18.66 2.71
C ILE A 221 18.29 -19.88 2.46
N GLY A 222 19.57 -19.66 2.11
CA GLY A 222 20.54 -20.72 1.84
C GLY A 222 20.33 -21.45 0.50
N LYS A 223 19.74 -20.78 -0.49
CA LYS A 223 19.51 -21.28 -1.87
C LYS A 223 20.10 -20.32 -2.90
N PRO A 224 21.45 -20.22 -3.00
CA PRO A 224 22.09 -19.24 -3.88
C PRO A 224 21.79 -19.47 -5.37
N GLU A 225 21.33 -20.66 -5.74
CA GLU A 225 20.90 -21.05 -7.10
C GLU A 225 19.44 -20.67 -7.42
N LEU A 226 18.73 -19.98 -6.51
CA LEU A 226 17.35 -19.56 -6.70
C LEU A 226 17.20 -18.79 -8.03
N LYS A 227 16.23 -19.19 -8.84
CA LYS A 227 16.01 -18.61 -10.17
C LYS A 227 14.76 -17.74 -10.20
N TYR A 228 14.78 -16.75 -11.09
CA TYR A 228 13.61 -16.01 -11.50
C TYR A 228 13.03 -16.61 -12.78
N VAL A 229 11.72 -16.76 -12.83
CA VAL A 229 10.97 -17.19 -14.01
C VAL A 229 9.96 -16.10 -14.36
N GLN A 230 10.18 -15.42 -15.48
CA GLN A 230 9.17 -14.51 -16.01
C GLN A 230 8.05 -15.34 -16.62
N VAL A 231 6.84 -15.21 -16.09
CA VAL A 231 5.66 -15.92 -16.58
C VAL A 231 4.81 -15.00 -17.46
N PRO A 232 4.16 -15.53 -18.51
CA PRO A 232 3.19 -14.79 -19.30
C PRO A 232 2.04 -14.26 -18.44
N GLY A 233 1.50 -13.07 -18.79
CA GLY A 233 0.41 -12.43 -18.04
C GLY A 233 -0.83 -13.32 -17.88
N ASP A 234 -1.23 -14.06 -18.91
CA ASP A 234 -2.37 -14.98 -18.83
C ASP A 234 -2.13 -16.15 -17.87
N GLN A 235 -0.92 -16.68 -17.82
CA GLN A 235 -0.54 -17.71 -16.84
C GLN A 235 -0.58 -17.13 -15.41
N PHE A 236 -0.02 -15.95 -15.21
CA PHE A 236 -0.06 -15.26 -13.93
C PHE A 236 -1.49 -14.97 -13.47
N ARG A 237 -2.34 -14.49 -14.39
CA ARG A 237 -3.78 -14.31 -14.13
C ARG A 237 -4.44 -15.62 -13.66
N GLY A 238 -4.15 -16.74 -14.31
CA GLY A 238 -4.66 -18.05 -13.90
C GLY A 238 -4.24 -18.43 -12.47
N ILE A 239 -2.97 -18.21 -12.11
CA ILE A 239 -2.46 -18.46 -10.77
C ILE A 239 -3.21 -17.59 -9.73
N LEU A 240 -3.39 -16.30 -9.98
CA LEU A 240 -4.09 -15.39 -9.06
C LEU A 240 -5.54 -15.82 -8.82
N VAL A 241 -6.23 -16.25 -9.88
CA VAL A 241 -7.62 -16.77 -9.77
C VAL A 241 -7.66 -18.06 -8.95
N GLN A 242 -6.73 -18.99 -9.15
CA GLN A 242 -6.63 -20.20 -8.32
C GLN A 242 -6.35 -19.90 -6.85
N MET A 243 -5.67 -18.79 -6.55
CA MET A 243 -5.45 -18.30 -5.18
C MET A 243 -6.66 -17.56 -4.59
N GLY A 244 -7.81 -17.55 -5.28
CA GLY A 244 -9.06 -16.94 -4.78
C GLY A 244 -9.28 -15.49 -5.16
N MET A 245 -8.45 -14.91 -6.03
CA MET A 245 -8.65 -13.56 -6.53
C MET A 245 -9.75 -13.55 -7.60
N SER A 246 -10.55 -12.47 -7.67
CA SER A 246 -11.52 -12.31 -8.75
C SER A 246 -10.82 -12.20 -10.11
N GLY A 247 -11.43 -12.74 -11.16
CA GLY A 247 -10.88 -12.69 -12.51
C GLY A 247 -10.67 -11.25 -13.03
N THR A 248 -11.51 -10.31 -12.55
CA THR A 248 -11.40 -8.88 -12.87
C THR A 248 -10.19 -8.25 -12.19
N MET A 249 -9.97 -8.52 -10.88
CA MET A 249 -8.80 -8.02 -10.17
C MET A 249 -7.51 -8.61 -10.76
N ALA A 250 -7.49 -9.92 -11.03
CA ALA A 250 -6.35 -10.59 -11.66
C ALA A 250 -5.99 -9.97 -13.03
N LYS A 251 -7.00 -9.62 -13.85
CA LYS A 251 -6.81 -8.89 -15.11
C LYS A 251 -6.19 -7.51 -14.88
N LEU A 252 -6.68 -6.75 -13.89
CA LEU A 252 -6.12 -5.42 -13.56
C LEU A 252 -4.67 -5.51 -13.09
N LEU A 253 -4.29 -6.56 -12.34
CA LEU A 253 -2.90 -6.75 -11.93
C LEU A 253 -1.98 -7.09 -13.12
N VAL A 254 -2.46 -7.84 -14.10
CA VAL A 254 -1.71 -8.07 -15.36
C VAL A 254 -1.53 -6.75 -16.10
N GLU A 255 -2.60 -5.95 -16.25
CA GLU A 255 -2.53 -4.62 -16.88
C GLU A 255 -1.50 -3.72 -16.18
N MET A 256 -1.47 -3.72 -14.84
CA MET A 256 -0.49 -2.97 -14.07
C MET A 256 0.94 -3.43 -14.37
N THR A 257 1.19 -4.74 -14.39
CA THR A 257 2.54 -5.26 -14.70
C THR A 257 2.95 -4.99 -16.13
N ASP A 258 2.03 -5.04 -17.08
CA ASP A 258 2.31 -4.67 -18.47
C ASP A 258 2.67 -3.18 -18.58
N ALA A 259 1.97 -2.32 -17.84
CA ALA A 259 2.28 -0.89 -17.79
C ALA A 259 3.66 -0.61 -17.16
N MET A 260 4.04 -1.37 -16.11
CA MET A 260 5.38 -1.31 -15.51
C MET A 260 6.45 -1.76 -16.53
N ASN A 261 6.25 -2.90 -17.18
CA ASN A 261 7.15 -3.45 -18.19
C ASN A 261 7.34 -2.51 -19.39
N ALA A 262 6.30 -1.76 -19.73
CA ALA A 262 6.33 -0.76 -20.80
C ALA A 262 6.90 0.60 -20.36
N GLY A 263 7.30 0.75 -19.08
CA GLY A 263 7.82 1.99 -18.53
C GLY A 263 6.77 3.11 -18.37
N LYS A 264 5.47 2.78 -18.43
CA LYS A 264 4.39 3.76 -18.19
C LYS A 264 4.25 4.12 -16.71
N ILE A 265 4.44 3.12 -15.82
CA ILE A 265 4.49 3.34 -14.38
C ILE A 265 5.96 3.47 -13.98
N HIS A 266 6.35 4.66 -13.58
CA HIS A 266 7.71 5.00 -13.13
C HIS A 266 7.65 6.16 -12.14
N ALA A 267 8.75 6.42 -11.44
CA ALA A 267 8.90 7.62 -10.63
C ALA A 267 9.01 8.87 -11.52
N LEU A 268 8.26 9.91 -11.20
CA LEU A 268 8.33 11.20 -11.89
C LEU A 268 9.43 12.09 -11.29
N GLU A 269 9.71 11.89 -9.99
CA GLU A 269 10.75 12.63 -9.28
C GLU A 269 12.10 11.89 -9.36
N HIS A 270 13.17 12.65 -9.47
CA HIS A 270 14.51 12.08 -9.25
C HIS A 270 14.67 11.69 -7.77
N ARG A 271 15.37 10.58 -7.52
CA ARG A 271 15.68 10.13 -6.15
C ARG A 271 16.51 11.20 -5.43
N ALA A 272 16.05 11.61 -4.25
CA ALA A 272 16.67 12.61 -3.39
C ALA A 272 16.35 12.27 -1.91
N ALA A 273 16.96 12.99 -0.97
CA ALA A 273 16.80 12.71 0.46
C ALA A 273 15.32 12.75 0.93
N GLN A 274 14.50 13.62 0.35
CA GLN A 274 13.09 13.77 0.75
C GLN A 274 12.16 12.64 0.29
N ASN A 275 12.56 11.84 -0.72
CA ASN A 275 11.76 10.75 -1.28
C ASN A 275 12.45 9.37 -1.16
N THR A 276 13.64 9.32 -0.59
CA THR A 276 14.38 8.08 -0.26
C THR A 276 14.05 7.66 1.17
N THR A 277 13.79 6.37 1.39
CA THR A 277 13.50 5.83 2.70
C THR A 277 14.57 4.83 3.16
N PRO A 278 14.74 4.60 4.48
CA PRO A 278 15.95 3.94 4.99
C PRO A 278 16.03 2.43 4.76
N THR A 279 14.89 1.72 4.68
CA THR A 279 14.88 0.26 4.64
C THR A 279 15.38 -0.25 3.29
N ASP A 280 16.51 -0.95 3.27
CA ASP A 280 16.99 -1.67 2.10
C ASP A 280 16.31 -3.05 1.98
N TYR A 281 16.41 -3.66 0.80
CA TYR A 281 15.73 -4.93 0.54
C TYR A 281 16.36 -6.10 1.31
N GLU A 282 17.66 -6.03 1.62
CA GLU A 282 18.38 -7.01 2.43
C GLU A 282 17.84 -7.05 3.86
N THR A 283 17.66 -5.89 4.48
CA THR A 283 17.05 -5.74 5.81
C THR A 283 15.61 -6.25 5.80
N PHE A 284 14.80 -5.87 4.80
CA PHE A 284 13.44 -6.39 4.65
C PHE A 284 13.42 -7.93 4.52
N VAL A 285 14.33 -8.49 3.72
CA VAL A 285 14.40 -9.95 3.55
C VAL A 285 14.77 -10.63 4.86
N ALA A 286 15.75 -10.11 5.60
CA ALA A 286 16.18 -10.69 6.86
C ALA A 286 15.08 -10.62 7.95
N GLU A 287 14.41 -9.49 8.08
CA GLU A 287 13.49 -9.22 9.19
C GLU A 287 12.04 -9.62 8.90
N VAL A 288 11.62 -9.63 7.63
CA VAL A 288 10.22 -9.88 7.25
C VAL A 288 10.06 -11.13 6.40
N PHE A 289 10.82 -11.24 5.29
CA PHE A 289 10.66 -12.35 4.35
C PHE A 289 11.09 -13.69 4.94
N VAL A 290 12.27 -13.76 5.54
CA VAL A 290 12.82 -15.03 6.09
C VAL A 290 11.95 -15.59 7.23
N PRO A 291 11.49 -14.79 8.21
CA PRO A 291 10.53 -15.26 9.20
C PRO A 291 9.24 -15.82 8.59
N ALA A 292 8.63 -15.09 7.64
CA ALA A 292 7.42 -15.53 6.94
C ALA A 292 7.65 -16.83 6.14
N TYR A 293 8.79 -16.94 5.45
CA TYR A 293 9.20 -18.14 4.73
C TYR A 293 9.34 -19.36 5.64
N ARG A 294 9.89 -19.19 6.86
CA ARG A 294 10.08 -20.27 7.84
C ARG A 294 8.78 -20.67 8.54
N GLN A 295 7.92 -19.70 8.93
CA GLN A 295 6.64 -20.00 9.60
C GLN A 295 5.71 -20.83 8.73
N GLN A 296 5.62 -20.54 7.46
CA GLN A 296 4.80 -21.31 6.52
C GLN A 296 5.40 -22.69 6.16
N ALA A 297 6.64 -22.99 6.55
CA ALA A 297 7.24 -24.32 6.41
C ALA A 297 6.89 -25.24 7.59
N ALA A 298 6.40 -24.69 8.69
CA ALA A 298 6.06 -25.42 9.92
C ALA A 298 4.55 -25.69 10.06
N ALA A 299 3.71 -25.18 9.14
CA ALA A 299 2.26 -25.38 9.08
C ALA A 299 1.89 -26.36 7.94
#